data_da61345e9f2264f229e9488adcf4118d
#
_entry.id   da61345e9f2264f229e9488adcf4118d
#
_cell.length_a   1.000
_cell.length_b   1.000
_cell.length_c   1.000
_cell.angle_alpha   90.00
_cell.angle_beta   90.00
_cell.angle_gamma   90.00
#
_symmetry.space_group_name_H-M   'P 1'
#
loop_
_entity.id
_entity.type
_entity.pdbx_description
1 polymer ?
#
loop_
_entity_poly.entity_id
_entity_poly.type
_entity_poly.pdbx_seq_one_letter_code
_entity_poly.pdbx_strand_id
1 'polypeptide(L)'
;MSVASHQQPRATRARRLALVAAVAVAAVVIAAVVSSSGGSSPAPATPAAGGSAPTNALFTGIPEQNGVLGDPSAPVTITEFVDLQCPICAETSRTTLPQLIQNQVKTGKVKLDARALQFIGPDSVRAARVAAGAREQGRLWPFLAAFYAAQGQENSGYATDAFLRSVAQSAGVNADEALAYAQTDAAADQLNQANSEAQTRGIDSTPSFVVTGKDGKAHVVVGHDDASLTAAIKAAR
;
A
#
# COMPACT_ATOMS: atom_id res chain seq x y z
N MET A 1 -16.24 -23.32 -69.31
CA MET A 1 -15.94 -23.23 -67.86
C MET A 1 -14.83 -24.21 -67.55
N SER A 2 -13.61 -23.67 -67.43
CA SER A 2 -12.39 -24.46 -67.31
C SER A 2 -11.91 -24.40 -65.86
N VAL A 3 -11.80 -25.54 -65.21
CA VAL A 3 -11.30 -25.66 -63.84
C VAL A 3 -9.79 -25.89 -63.91
N ALA A 4 -9.02 -24.91 -63.45
CA ALA A 4 -7.58 -25.01 -63.37
C ALA A 4 -7.17 -25.68 -62.04
N SER A 5 -6.58 -26.87 -62.14
CA SER A 5 -5.99 -27.61 -61.03
C SER A 5 -4.59 -27.06 -60.71
N HIS A 6 -4.39 -26.46 -59.54
CA HIS A 6 -3.08 -26.04 -59.04
C HIS A 6 -2.30 -27.26 -58.49
N GLN A 7 -1.31 -27.72 -59.19
CA GLN A 7 -0.30 -28.66 -58.68
C GLN A 7 0.75 -27.89 -57.86
N GLN A 8 0.86 -28.20 -56.58
CA GLN A 8 1.94 -27.68 -55.72
C GLN A 8 3.25 -28.48 -55.93
N PRO A 9 4.40 -27.80 -55.98
CA PRO A 9 5.69 -28.48 -56.26
C PRO A 9 6.18 -29.28 -55.04
N ARG A 10 6.63 -30.49 -55.30
CA ARG A 10 7.15 -31.50 -54.37
C ARG A 10 8.42 -31.10 -53.59
N ALA A 11 8.97 -29.89 -53.76
CA ALA A 11 10.23 -29.44 -53.16
C ALA A 11 10.16 -29.03 -51.69
N THR A 12 8.97 -28.88 -51.10
CA THR A 12 8.79 -28.36 -49.72
C THR A 12 8.83 -29.43 -48.63
N ARG A 13 8.69 -30.74 -48.98
CA ARG A 13 8.71 -31.80 -47.96
C ARG A 13 10.11 -32.19 -47.48
N ALA A 14 11.11 -32.13 -48.35
CA ALA A 14 12.49 -32.49 -48.00
C ALA A 14 13.17 -31.45 -47.08
N ARG A 15 12.83 -30.16 -47.22
CA ARG A 15 13.38 -29.09 -46.33
C ARG A 15 12.78 -29.10 -44.91
N ARG A 16 11.56 -29.59 -44.75
CA ARG A 16 10.91 -29.64 -43.40
C ARG A 16 11.45 -30.79 -42.54
N LEU A 17 11.89 -31.90 -43.14
CA LEU A 17 12.49 -33.02 -42.42
C LEU A 17 13.92 -32.73 -41.93
N ALA A 18 14.70 -31.91 -42.63
CA ALA A 18 16.04 -31.52 -42.22
C ALA A 18 16.07 -30.53 -41.05
N LEU A 19 15.04 -29.67 -40.94
CA LEU A 19 14.90 -28.69 -39.82
C LEU A 19 14.46 -29.35 -38.51
N VAL A 20 13.64 -30.42 -38.57
CA VAL A 20 13.18 -31.13 -37.35
C VAL A 20 14.32 -31.95 -36.73
N ALA A 21 15.24 -32.53 -37.54
CA ALA A 21 16.38 -33.27 -37.03
C ALA A 21 17.43 -32.37 -36.34
N ALA A 22 17.62 -31.12 -36.78
CA ALA A 22 18.56 -30.17 -36.18
C ALA A 22 18.10 -29.64 -34.82
N VAL A 23 16.77 -29.49 -34.62
CA VAL A 23 16.18 -29.04 -33.34
C VAL A 23 16.24 -30.13 -32.27
N ALA A 24 16.12 -31.40 -32.64
CA ALA A 24 16.16 -32.51 -31.69
C ALA A 24 17.57 -32.72 -31.07
N VAL A 25 18.65 -32.46 -31.82
CA VAL A 25 20.03 -32.58 -31.31
C VAL A 25 20.39 -31.41 -30.37
N ALA A 26 19.89 -30.20 -30.63
CA ALA A 26 20.09 -29.04 -29.74
C ALA A 26 19.38 -29.20 -28.40
N ALA A 27 18.21 -29.84 -28.34
CA ALA A 27 17.46 -30.06 -27.13
C ALA A 27 18.12 -31.06 -26.16
N VAL A 28 18.85 -32.06 -26.65
CA VAL A 28 19.55 -33.05 -25.81
C VAL A 28 20.81 -32.48 -25.15
N VAL A 29 21.52 -31.55 -25.81
CA VAL A 29 22.70 -30.89 -25.22
C VAL A 29 22.34 -29.88 -24.17
N ILE A 30 21.19 -29.21 -24.29
CA ILE A 30 20.72 -28.25 -23.28
C ILE A 30 20.19 -28.95 -22.01
N ALA A 31 19.61 -30.15 -22.13
CA ALA A 31 19.13 -30.92 -20.98
C ALA A 31 20.27 -31.49 -20.10
N ALA A 32 21.48 -31.68 -20.65
CA ALA A 32 22.63 -32.21 -19.89
C ALA A 32 23.39 -31.13 -19.07
N VAL A 33 23.24 -29.83 -19.38
CA VAL A 33 23.92 -28.74 -18.70
C VAL A 33 23.06 -28.16 -17.54
N VAL A 34 21.73 -28.36 -17.54
CA VAL A 34 20.82 -27.82 -16.51
C VAL A 34 20.72 -28.75 -15.29
N SER A 35 21.24 -29.98 -15.33
CA SER A 35 21.12 -30.95 -14.23
C SER A 35 22.21 -30.87 -13.15
N SER A 36 23.14 -29.90 -13.21
CA SER A 36 24.22 -29.77 -12.22
C SER A 36 24.34 -28.42 -11.51
N SER A 37 23.41 -27.50 -11.70
CA SER A 37 23.30 -26.29 -10.84
C SER A 37 22.06 -26.43 -9.96
N GLY A 38 22.23 -26.98 -8.78
CA GLY A 38 21.29 -26.85 -7.66
C GLY A 38 21.19 -25.38 -7.26
N GLY A 39 20.52 -24.58 -8.08
CA GLY A 39 20.13 -23.23 -7.75
C GLY A 39 18.90 -23.30 -6.86
N SER A 40 19.10 -23.22 -5.55
CA SER A 40 18.03 -22.81 -4.63
C SER A 40 17.49 -21.50 -5.17
N SER A 41 16.24 -21.48 -5.66
CA SER A 41 15.51 -20.22 -5.87
C SER A 41 15.61 -19.42 -4.56
N PRO A 42 16.07 -18.16 -4.58
CA PRO A 42 15.98 -17.34 -3.40
C PRO A 42 14.50 -17.27 -3.02
N ALA A 43 14.16 -17.71 -1.82
CA ALA A 43 12.88 -17.38 -1.22
C ALA A 43 12.72 -15.86 -1.30
N PRO A 44 11.50 -15.32 -1.56
CA PRO A 44 11.29 -13.88 -1.54
C PRO A 44 11.86 -13.35 -0.22
N ALA A 45 12.84 -12.47 -0.32
CA ALA A 45 13.46 -11.85 0.84
C ALA A 45 12.35 -11.15 1.62
N THR A 46 12.03 -11.66 2.80
CA THR A 46 11.19 -10.94 3.75
C THR A 46 11.88 -9.61 4.02
N PRO A 47 11.27 -8.45 3.70
CA PRO A 47 11.87 -7.18 4.04
C PRO A 47 12.11 -7.18 5.55
N ALA A 48 13.35 -7.04 5.97
CA ALA A 48 13.66 -6.94 7.38
C ALA A 48 13.04 -5.63 7.89
N ALA A 49 12.06 -5.73 8.76
CA ALA A 49 11.51 -4.60 9.51
C ALA A 49 12.56 -4.10 10.52
N GLY A 50 13.66 -3.59 10.00
CA GLY A 50 14.77 -3.07 10.77
C GLY A 50 14.78 -1.55 10.72
N GLY A 51 13.99 -0.87 11.59
CA GLY A 51 13.95 0.58 11.64
C GLY A 51 12.91 1.16 12.59
N SER A 52 12.45 0.41 13.58
CA SER A 52 11.28 0.78 14.40
C SER A 52 11.48 1.94 15.38
N ALA A 53 12.67 2.24 15.81
CA ALA A 53 12.91 3.24 16.87
C ALA A 53 12.66 4.70 16.41
N PRO A 54 13.08 5.15 15.21
CA PRO A 54 12.85 6.53 14.76
C PRO A 54 11.39 6.83 14.47
N THR A 55 10.65 5.85 13.94
CA THR A 55 9.27 6.02 13.47
C THR A 55 8.32 6.27 14.65
N ASN A 56 8.45 5.53 15.75
CA ASN A 56 7.62 5.69 16.93
C ASN A 56 7.90 7.01 17.69
N ALA A 57 9.13 7.52 17.66
CA ALA A 57 9.50 8.76 18.32
C ALA A 57 8.72 9.97 17.79
N LEU A 58 8.31 9.97 16.53
CA LEU A 58 7.49 11.03 15.91
C LEU A 58 6.16 11.22 16.66
N PHE A 59 5.54 10.13 17.10
CA PHE A 59 4.22 10.10 17.71
C PHE A 59 4.22 10.19 19.24
N THR A 60 5.41 10.19 19.85
CA THR A 60 5.55 10.24 21.31
C THR A 60 4.89 11.49 21.91
N GLY A 61 4.03 11.28 22.91
CA GLY A 61 3.33 12.35 23.63
C GLY A 61 2.13 12.95 22.89
N ILE A 62 1.78 12.42 21.71
CA ILE A 62 0.59 12.85 20.97
C ILE A 62 -0.52 11.83 21.24
N PRO A 63 -1.70 12.28 21.74
CA PRO A 63 -2.83 11.37 21.93
C PRO A 63 -3.32 10.83 20.58
N GLU A 64 -3.66 9.54 20.56
CA GLU A 64 -4.34 8.90 19.43
C GLU A 64 -5.53 8.10 19.97
N GLN A 65 -6.72 8.38 19.43
CA GLN A 65 -7.94 7.66 19.77
C GLN A 65 -8.80 7.46 18.53
N ASN A 66 -9.26 6.25 18.30
CA ASN A 66 -10.08 5.88 17.13
C ASN A 66 -9.47 6.34 15.80
N GLY A 67 -8.13 6.26 15.67
CA GLY A 67 -7.37 6.70 14.50
C GLY A 67 -7.21 8.20 14.33
N VAL A 68 -7.73 9.01 15.27
CA VAL A 68 -7.50 10.46 15.30
C VAL A 68 -6.27 10.75 16.14
N LEU A 69 -5.27 11.37 15.52
CA LEU A 69 -4.01 11.79 16.13
C LEU A 69 -4.04 13.28 16.44
N GLY A 70 -3.74 13.65 17.67
CA GLY A 70 -3.68 15.05 18.12
C GLY A 70 -4.74 15.42 19.11
N ASP A 71 -4.82 16.73 19.43
CA ASP A 71 -5.80 17.28 20.34
C ASP A 71 -7.23 17.15 19.77
N PRO A 72 -8.17 16.45 20.44
CA PRO A 72 -9.55 16.35 19.98
C PRO A 72 -10.23 17.71 19.76
N SER A 73 -9.81 18.75 20.49
CA SER A 73 -10.34 20.13 20.37
C SER A 73 -9.69 20.95 19.25
N ALA A 74 -8.70 20.40 18.53
CA ALA A 74 -8.02 21.09 17.43
C ALA A 74 -9.04 21.65 16.41
N PRO A 75 -8.88 22.92 15.98
CA PRO A 75 -9.86 23.60 15.12
C PRO A 75 -9.95 23.02 13.71
N VAL A 76 -8.90 22.40 13.22
CA VAL A 76 -8.85 21.84 11.87
C VAL A 76 -8.65 20.33 11.94
N THR A 77 -9.43 19.60 11.16
CA THR A 77 -9.25 18.16 10.94
C THR A 77 -8.71 17.95 9.53
N ILE A 78 -7.65 17.17 9.42
CA ILE A 78 -7.16 16.67 8.14
C ILE A 78 -7.45 15.19 8.09
N THR A 79 -8.33 14.77 7.18
CA THR A 79 -8.57 13.36 6.87
C THR A 79 -7.68 12.97 5.70
N GLU A 80 -6.76 12.06 5.91
CA GLU A 80 -5.86 11.52 4.89
C GLU A 80 -6.44 10.20 4.36
N PHE A 81 -6.67 10.14 3.06
CA PHE A 81 -7.05 8.92 2.34
C PHE A 81 -5.81 8.30 1.75
N VAL A 82 -5.52 7.08 2.17
CA VAL A 82 -4.27 6.38 1.84
C VAL A 82 -4.55 4.98 1.31
N ASP A 83 -3.66 4.45 0.48
CA ASP A 83 -3.55 3.02 0.22
C ASP A 83 -2.19 2.53 0.72
N LEU A 84 -2.18 1.43 1.48
CA LEU A 84 -0.95 0.94 2.09
C LEU A 84 0.06 0.43 1.07
N GLN A 85 -0.36 0.11 -0.15
CA GLN A 85 0.55 -0.24 -1.24
C GLN A 85 1.03 0.97 -2.05
N CYS A 86 0.42 2.16 -1.88
CA CYS A 86 0.74 3.34 -2.68
C CYS A 86 2.14 3.88 -2.36
N PRO A 87 3.08 3.95 -3.32
CA PRO A 87 4.44 4.45 -3.10
C PRO A 87 4.47 5.95 -2.79
N ILE A 88 3.52 6.72 -3.33
CA ILE A 88 3.40 8.16 -3.04
C ILE A 88 2.89 8.38 -1.61
N CYS A 89 2.01 7.51 -1.08
CA CYS A 89 1.64 7.53 0.34
C CYS A 89 2.85 7.24 1.23
N ALA A 90 3.70 6.30 0.84
CA ALA A 90 4.94 6.01 1.56
C ALA A 90 5.92 7.21 1.53
N GLU A 91 6.02 7.93 0.42
CA GLU A 91 6.81 9.16 0.33
C GLU A 91 6.23 10.25 1.24
N THR A 92 4.92 10.50 1.18
CA THR A 92 4.21 11.46 2.03
C THR A 92 4.43 11.17 3.52
N SER A 93 4.37 9.91 3.91
CA SER A 93 4.63 9.47 5.29
C SER A 93 6.05 9.78 5.77
N ARG A 94 7.03 9.84 4.86
CA ARG A 94 8.44 10.14 5.19
C ARG A 94 8.79 11.62 5.10
N THR A 95 8.09 12.40 4.28
CA THR A 95 8.44 13.80 3.97
C THR A 95 7.45 14.79 4.57
N THR A 96 6.21 14.77 4.15
CA THR A 96 5.17 15.74 4.52
C THR A 96 4.63 15.52 5.93
N LEU A 97 4.32 14.26 6.27
CA LEU A 97 3.69 13.91 7.54
C LEU A 97 4.52 14.31 8.78
N PRO A 98 5.85 14.10 8.84
CA PRO A 98 6.65 14.53 9.99
C PRO A 98 6.58 16.04 10.23
N GLN A 99 6.62 16.85 9.19
CA GLN A 99 6.53 18.30 9.28
C GLN A 99 5.14 18.76 9.75
N LEU A 100 4.09 18.13 9.20
CA LEU A 100 2.70 18.39 9.60
C LEU A 100 2.49 18.08 11.09
N ILE A 101 3.00 16.93 11.54
CA ILE A 101 2.93 16.53 12.96
C ILE A 101 3.67 17.53 13.84
N GLN A 102 4.91 17.88 13.53
CA GLN A 102 5.71 18.79 14.36
C GLN A 102 5.12 20.21 14.41
N ASN A 103 4.67 20.74 13.27
CA ASN A 103 4.32 22.15 13.13
C ASN A 103 2.83 22.44 13.42
N GLN A 104 1.96 21.44 13.27
CA GLN A 104 0.51 21.64 13.36
C GLN A 104 -0.15 20.76 14.44
N VAL A 105 0.16 19.44 14.47
CA VAL A 105 -0.49 18.52 15.40
C VAL A 105 0.01 18.73 16.82
N LYS A 106 1.32 18.71 17.05
CA LYS A 106 1.92 18.95 18.37
C LYS A 106 1.60 20.33 18.95
N THR A 107 1.25 21.28 18.09
CA THR A 107 0.86 22.64 18.52
C THR A 107 -0.64 22.79 18.72
N GLY A 108 -1.43 21.69 18.62
CA GLY A 108 -2.87 21.68 18.81
C GLY A 108 -3.69 22.43 17.75
N LYS A 109 -3.07 22.77 16.62
CA LYS A 109 -3.74 23.52 15.54
C LYS A 109 -4.51 22.61 14.60
N VAL A 110 -4.07 21.36 14.46
CA VAL A 110 -4.62 20.35 13.56
C VAL A 110 -4.70 19.01 14.29
N LYS A 111 -5.72 18.23 13.99
CA LYS A 111 -5.76 16.80 14.26
C LYS A 111 -5.83 16.05 12.95
N LEU A 112 -5.24 14.87 12.93
CA LEU A 112 -5.21 13.99 11.74
C LEU A 112 -6.15 12.82 11.94
N ASP A 113 -6.82 12.40 10.88
CA ASP A 113 -7.56 11.15 10.79
C ASP A 113 -7.15 10.44 9.50
N ALA A 114 -7.12 9.10 9.48
CA ALA A 114 -6.73 8.34 8.30
C ALA A 114 -7.84 7.41 7.83
N ARG A 115 -7.97 7.27 6.53
CA ARG A 115 -8.88 6.36 5.82
C ARG A 115 -8.06 5.46 4.90
N ALA A 116 -7.98 4.18 5.24
CA ALA A 116 -7.29 3.19 4.42
C ALA A 116 -8.22 2.72 3.30
N LEU A 117 -7.83 3.03 2.06
CA LEU A 117 -8.48 2.58 0.83
C LEU A 117 -7.82 1.31 0.29
N GLN A 118 -8.46 0.64 -0.67
CA GLN A 118 -7.98 -0.61 -1.24
C GLN A 118 -7.98 -0.55 -2.79
N PHE A 119 -7.40 0.52 -3.35
CA PHE A 119 -7.42 0.76 -4.79
C PHE A 119 -6.45 -0.13 -5.57
N ILE A 120 -5.30 -0.48 -4.97
CA ILE A 120 -4.21 -1.13 -5.70
C ILE A 120 -4.42 -2.65 -5.80
N GLY A 121 -4.92 -3.30 -4.74
CA GLY A 121 -5.20 -4.72 -4.86
C GLY A 121 -5.25 -5.53 -3.55
N PRO A 122 -5.08 -6.87 -3.62
CA PRO A 122 -5.30 -7.75 -2.48
C PRO A 122 -4.41 -7.46 -1.27
N ASP A 123 -3.16 -7.07 -1.47
CA ASP A 123 -2.26 -6.70 -0.38
C ASP A 123 -2.73 -5.42 0.33
N SER A 124 -3.39 -4.46 -0.37
CA SER A 124 -4.02 -3.30 0.24
C SER A 124 -5.16 -3.71 1.19
N VAL A 125 -6.01 -4.65 0.73
CA VAL A 125 -7.13 -5.17 1.56
C VAL A 125 -6.61 -5.80 2.85
N ARG A 126 -5.59 -6.66 2.74
CA ARG A 126 -5.01 -7.34 3.91
C ARG A 126 -4.38 -6.35 4.89
N ALA A 127 -3.57 -5.42 4.37
CA ALA A 127 -2.90 -4.41 5.17
C ALA A 127 -3.90 -3.46 5.84
N ALA A 128 -4.92 -2.98 5.13
CA ALA A 128 -5.94 -2.09 5.65
C ALA A 128 -6.77 -2.75 6.77
N ARG A 129 -7.07 -4.05 6.67
CA ARG A 129 -7.76 -4.79 7.73
C ARG A 129 -6.95 -4.87 9.02
N VAL A 130 -5.63 -5.09 8.93
CA VAL A 130 -4.75 -5.10 10.10
C VAL A 130 -4.55 -3.68 10.65
N ALA A 131 -4.49 -2.67 9.78
CA ALA A 131 -4.49 -1.26 10.17
C ALA A 131 -5.76 -0.88 10.96
N ALA A 132 -6.93 -1.45 10.62
CA ALA A 132 -8.15 -1.28 11.40
C ALA A 132 -7.97 -1.85 12.83
N GLY A 133 -7.33 -2.99 13.01
CA GLY A 133 -6.98 -3.53 14.33
C GLY A 133 -5.97 -2.67 15.11
N ALA A 134 -5.04 -2.03 14.42
CA ALA A 134 -4.14 -1.04 15.03
C ALA A 134 -4.89 0.24 15.46
N ARG A 135 -5.91 0.65 14.68
CA ARG A 135 -6.82 1.76 15.01
C ARG A 135 -7.55 1.53 16.33
N GLU A 136 -8.08 0.34 16.56
CA GLU A 136 -8.75 -0.02 17.81
C GLU A 136 -7.84 0.08 19.03
N GLN A 137 -6.54 -0.11 18.82
CA GLN A 137 -5.53 0.02 19.87
C GLN A 137 -4.96 1.44 20.02
N GLY A 138 -5.48 2.43 19.26
CA GLY A 138 -4.95 3.80 19.25
C GLY A 138 -3.50 3.89 18.74
N ARG A 139 -3.17 3.07 17.74
CA ARG A 139 -1.83 2.95 17.16
C ARG A 139 -1.84 2.90 15.63
N LEU A 140 -2.88 3.46 15.01
CA LEU A 140 -3.00 3.49 13.55
C LEU A 140 -1.82 4.22 12.90
N TRP A 141 -1.50 5.43 13.39
CA TRP A 141 -0.45 6.26 12.79
C TRP A 141 0.94 5.67 12.90
N PRO A 142 1.38 5.16 14.07
CA PRO A 142 2.60 4.36 14.15
C PRO A 142 2.60 3.14 13.23
N PHE A 143 1.45 2.46 13.08
CA PHE A 143 1.31 1.30 12.19
C PHE A 143 1.50 1.70 10.72
N LEU A 144 0.83 2.76 10.25
CA LEU A 144 0.97 3.27 8.89
C LEU A 144 2.43 3.63 8.59
N ALA A 145 3.08 4.37 9.50
CA ALA A 145 4.47 4.76 9.33
C ALA A 145 5.43 3.56 9.30
N ALA A 146 5.23 2.56 10.17
CA ALA A 146 6.02 1.32 10.17
C ALA A 146 5.78 0.50 8.89
N PHE A 147 4.53 0.43 8.41
CA PHE A 147 4.19 -0.25 7.18
C PHE A 147 4.89 0.38 5.98
N TYR A 148 4.80 1.71 5.81
CA TYR A 148 5.44 2.43 4.71
C TYR A 148 6.97 2.37 4.77
N ALA A 149 7.57 2.27 5.96
CA ALA A 149 9.00 2.06 6.10
C ALA A 149 9.47 0.69 5.59
N ALA A 150 8.58 -0.31 5.64
CA ALA A 150 8.84 -1.69 5.21
C ALA A 150 8.09 -2.08 3.92
N GLN A 151 7.46 -1.13 3.23
CA GLN A 151 6.60 -1.37 2.06
C GLN A 151 7.33 -2.17 0.98
N GLY A 152 6.68 -3.24 0.51
CA GLY A 152 7.15 -4.07 -0.59
C GLY A 152 6.63 -3.62 -1.95
N GLN A 153 6.90 -4.43 -2.97
CA GLN A 153 6.40 -4.18 -4.32
C GLN A 153 4.89 -4.42 -4.39
N GLU A 154 4.16 -3.55 -5.08
CA GLU A 154 2.71 -3.66 -5.27
C GLU A 154 2.30 -5.02 -5.79
N ASN A 155 1.26 -5.60 -5.20
CA ASN A 155 0.63 -6.87 -5.59
C ASN A 155 1.60 -8.07 -5.70
N SER A 156 2.72 -8.03 -4.98
CA SER A 156 3.67 -9.16 -4.93
C SER A 156 3.28 -10.25 -3.91
N GLY A 157 2.21 -10.06 -3.15
CA GLY A 157 1.80 -10.94 -2.05
C GLY A 157 2.66 -10.76 -0.80
N TYR A 158 3.39 -9.66 -0.66
CA TYR A 158 4.29 -9.41 0.47
C TYR A 158 3.57 -9.15 1.78
N ALA A 159 2.32 -8.63 1.75
CA ALA A 159 1.54 -8.34 2.93
C ALA A 159 1.01 -9.62 3.60
N THR A 160 1.92 -10.57 3.89
CA THR A 160 1.62 -11.82 4.61
C THR A 160 1.34 -11.55 6.09
N ASP A 161 0.74 -12.52 6.79
CA ASP A 161 0.52 -12.40 8.23
C ASP A 161 1.83 -12.24 9.02
N ALA A 162 2.91 -12.89 8.57
CA ALA A 162 4.23 -12.74 9.18
C ALA A 162 4.78 -11.31 9.00
N PHE A 163 4.64 -10.73 7.81
CA PHE A 163 5.02 -9.35 7.54
C PHE A 163 4.18 -8.37 8.37
N LEU A 164 2.84 -8.50 8.33
CA LEU A 164 1.92 -7.63 9.05
C LEU A 164 2.11 -7.72 10.57
N ARG A 165 2.42 -8.90 11.10
CA ARG A 165 2.82 -9.10 12.50
C ARG A 165 4.07 -8.30 12.85
N SER A 166 5.12 -8.38 12.02
CA SER A 166 6.35 -7.65 12.23
C SER A 166 6.14 -6.13 12.22
N VAL A 167 5.32 -5.62 11.27
CA VAL A 167 4.92 -4.21 11.21
C VAL A 167 4.17 -3.79 12.47
N ALA A 168 3.16 -4.57 12.89
CA ALA A 168 2.38 -4.29 14.10
C ALA A 168 3.25 -4.20 15.34
N GLN A 169 4.16 -5.17 15.54
CA GLN A 169 5.11 -5.18 16.65
C GLN A 169 6.01 -3.94 16.62
N SER A 170 6.53 -3.58 15.45
CA SER A 170 7.35 -2.38 15.26
C SER A 170 6.62 -1.08 15.61
N ALA A 171 5.30 -1.05 15.40
CA ALA A 171 4.43 0.05 15.75
C ALA A 171 3.99 0.06 17.23
N GLY A 172 4.33 -0.96 18.02
CA GLY A 172 3.87 -1.14 19.38
C GLY A 172 2.40 -1.56 19.49
N VAL A 173 1.89 -2.24 18.46
CA VAL A 173 0.56 -2.83 18.38
C VAL A 173 0.63 -4.28 18.87
N ASN A 174 -0.37 -4.75 19.62
CA ASN A 174 -0.57 -6.16 19.87
C ASN A 174 -0.95 -6.85 18.54
N ALA A 175 0.01 -7.54 17.95
CA ALA A 175 -0.12 -8.10 16.61
C ALA A 175 -1.17 -9.22 16.55
N ASP A 176 -1.31 -10.02 17.61
CA ASP A 176 -2.32 -11.09 17.65
C ASP A 176 -3.74 -10.52 17.66
N GLU A 177 -3.98 -9.50 18.46
CA GLU A 177 -5.28 -8.79 18.50
C GLU A 177 -5.58 -8.09 17.18
N ALA A 178 -4.59 -7.41 16.58
CA ALA A 178 -4.80 -6.73 15.32
C ALA A 178 -5.10 -7.71 14.16
N LEU A 179 -4.40 -8.84 14.09
CA LEU A 179 -4.65 -9.90 13.11
C LEU A 179 -6.01 -10.58 13.34
N ALA A 180 -6.40 -10.80 14.61
CA ALA A 180 -7.72 -11.33 14.95
C ALA A 180 -8.83 -10.34 14.55
N TYR A 181 -8.68 -9.06 14.88
CA TYR A 181 -9.62 -8.00 14.48
C TYR A 181 -9.77 -7.92 12.97
N ALA A 182 -8.68 -8.07 12.21
CA ALA A 182 -8.68 -8.06 10.75
C ALA A 182 -9.62 -9.09 10.11
N GLN A 183 -10.00 -10.16 10.84
CA GLN A 183 -10.92 -11.20 10.37
C GLN A 183 -12.40 -10.89 10.66
N THR A 184 -12.70 -9.82 11.40
CA THR A 184 -14.05 -9.46 11.80
C THR A 184 -14.81 -8.68 10.73
N ASP A 185 -16.15 -8.70 10.83
CA ASP A 185 -17.01 -7.84 10.01
C ASP A 185 -16.76 -6.35 10.34
N ALA A 186 -16.45 -6.01 11.58
CA ALA A 186 -16.14 -4.65 12.00
C ALA A 186 -14.94 -4.07 11.23
N ALA A 187 -13.90 -4.87 10.98
CA ALA A 187 -12.78 -4.45 10.12
C ALA A 187 -13.23 -4.23 8.67
N ALA A 188 -14.09 -5.12 8.14
CA ALA A 188 -14.64 -4.93 6.79
C ALA A 188 -15.50 -3.66 6.71
N ASP A 189 -16.32 -3.38 7.71
CA ASP A 189 -17.18 -2.20 7.76
C ASP A 189 -16.37 -0.91 7.81
N GLN A 190 -15.25 -0.86 8.54
CA GLN A 190 -14.35 0.29 8.52
C GLN A 190 -13.79 0.56 7.11
N LEU A 191 -13.40 -0.48 6.38
CA LEU A 191 -12.93 -0.35 5.01
C LEU A 191 -14.04 0.13 4.06
N ASN A 192 -15.24 -0.42 4.21
CA ASN A 192 -16.41 -0.03 3.41
C ASN A 192 -16.80 1.43 3.68
N GLN A 193 -16.74 1.88 4.92
CA GLN A 193 -16.99 3.28 5.29
C GLN A 193 -15.95 4.21 4.66
N ALA A 194 -14.66 3.85 4.71
CA ALA A 194 -13.60 4.63 4.08
C ALA A 194 -13.80 4.77 2.57
N ASN A 195 -14.15 3.67 1.88
CA ASN A 195 -14.44 3.68 0.45
C ASN A 195 -15.69 4.52 0.11
N SER A 196 -16.76 4.38 0.90
CA SER A 196 -17.99 5.15 0.72
C SER A 196 -17.76 6.65 0.93
N GLU A 197 -16.95 7.02 1.95
CA GLU A 197 -16.56 8.41 2.18
C GLU A 197 -15.73 8.96 1.02
N ALA A 198 -14.74 8.21 0.53
CA ALA A 198 -13.93 8.59 -0.62
C ALA A 198 -14.80 8.83 -1.86
N GLN A 199 -15.70 7.90 -2.16
CA GLN A 199 -16.62 8.01 -3.29
C GLN A 199 -17.52 9.25 -3.18
N THR A 200 -18.12 9.50 -2.01
CA THR A 200 -18.97 10.66 -1.76
C THR A 200 -18.23 11.99 -1.96
N ARG A 201 -16.93 12.00 -1.69
CA ARG A 201 -16.06 13.18 -1.84
C ARG A 201 -15.38 13.28 -3.19
N GLY A 202 -15.61 12.32 -4.10
CA GLY A 202 -14.96 12.26 -5.42
C GLY A 202 -13.46 11.98 -5.34
N ILE A 203 -13.02 11.24 -4.31
CA ILE A 203 -11.63 10.83 -4.14
C ILE A 203 -11.41 9.50 -4.87
N ASP A 204 -10.54 9.52 -5.87
CA ASP A 204 -10.20 8.40 -6.76
C ASP A 204 -8.71 8.07 -6.79
N SER A 205 -7.91 8.75 -5.98
CA SER A 205 -6.45 8.58 -5.94
C SER A 205 -5.90 8.80 -4.52
N THR A 206 -4.71 8.24 -4.25
CA THR A 206 -4.01 8.34 -2.97
C THR A 206 -2.57 8.82 -3.14
N PRO A 207 -2.04 9.61 -2.19
CA PRO A 207 -2.76 10.18 -1.06
C PRO A 207 -3.72 11.29 -1.50
N SER A 208 -4.82 11.46 -0.76
CA SER A 208 -5.70 12.63 -0.86
C SER A 208 -6.02 13.13 0.53
N PHE A 209 -6.14 14.44 0.69
CA PHE A 209 -6.43 15.08 1.97
C PHE A 209 -7.73 15.84 1.91
N VAL A 210 -8.53 15.72 2.95
CA VAL A 210 -9.71 16.57 3.17
C VAL A 210 -9.45 17.41 4.40
N VAL A 211 -9.27 18.71 4.22
CA VAL A 211 -9.04 19.68 5.29
C VAL A 211 -10.35 20.34 5.66
N THR A 212 -10.81 20.12 6.89
CA THR A 212 -12.11 20.60 7.37
C THR A 212 -11.89 21.54 8.56
N GLY A 213 -12.43 22.75 8.47
CA GLY A 213 -12.43 23.75 9.56
C GLY A 213 -13.60 23.60 10.52
N LYS A 214 -13.66 24.44 11.54
CA LYS A 214 -14.77 24.50 12.52
C LYS A 214 -16.13 24.86 11.90
N ASP A 215 -16.13 25.56 10.77
CA ASP A 215 -17.34 25.93 10.03
C ASP A 215 -17.90 24.78 9.17
N GLY A 216 -17.24 23.61 9.21
CA GLY A 216 -17.60 22.42 8.44
C GLY A 216 -17.24 22.48 6.96
N LYS A 217 -16.64 23.58 6.48
CA LYS A 217 -16.17 23.63 5.09
C LYS A 217 -14.97 22.72 4.89
N ALA A 218 -14.99 21.97 3.80
CA ALA A 218 -13.98 21.03 3.45
C ALA A 218 -13.25 21.45 2.16
N HIS A 219 -11.91 21.32 2.17
CA HIS A 219 -11.04 21.54 1.02
C HIS A 219 -10.36 20.23 0.68
N VAL A 220 -10.51 19.75 -0.55
CA VAL A 220 -9.85 18.53 -1.04
C VAL A 220 -8.52 18.91 -1.68
N VAL A 221 -7.45 18.24 -1.27
CA VAL A 221 -6.11 18.35 -1.84
C VAL A 221 -5.69 16.95 -2.29
N VAL A 222 -5.36 16.79 -3.56
CA VAL A 222 -4.95 15.52 -4.16
C VAL A 222 -3.43 15.49 -4.27
N GLY A 223 -2.83 14.34 -3.96
CA GLY A 223 -1.38 14.16 -3.99
C GLY A 223 -0.67 14.72 -2.76
N HIS A 224 0.64 14.91 -2.87
CA HIS A 224 1.52 15.34 -1.76
C HIS A 224 2.02 16.79 -1.93
N ASP A 225 1.19 17.67 -2.47
CA ASP A 225 1.54 19.09 -2.63
C ASP A 225 1.44 19.83 -1.29
N ASP A 226 2.59 20.01 -0.64
CA ASP A 226 2.72 20.71 0.65
C ASP A 226 2.21 22.16 0.60
N ALA A 227 2.33 22.85 -0.54
CA ALA A 227 1.88 24.21 -0.69
C ALA A 227 0.35 24.29 -0.69
N SER A 228 -0.32 23.43 -1.46
CA SER A 228 -1.78 23.32 -1.48
C SER A 228 -2.33 22.87 -0.12
N LEU A 229 -1.69 21.91 0.55
CA LEU A 229 -2.09 21.47 1.88
C LEU A 229 -1.97 22.62 2.92
N THR A 230 -0.87 23.37 2.89
CA THR A 230 -0.67 24.54 3.75
C THR A 230 -1.72 25.62 3.49
N ALA A 231 -2.04 25.89 2.23
CA ALA A 231 -3.07 26.85 1.85
C ALA A 231 -4.46 26.41 2.34
N ALA A 232 -4.81 25.13 2.18
CA ALA A 232 -6.06 24.55 2.68
C ALA A 232 -6.18 24.64 4.20
N ILE A 233 -5.11 24.34 4.95
CA ILE A 233 -5.07 24.48 6.42
C ILE A 233 -5.29 25.95 6.82
N LYS A 234 -4.69 26.90 6.10
CA LYS A 234 -4.86 28.32 6.37
C LYS A 234 -6.31 28.78 6.11
N ALA A 235 -6.92 28.28 5.04
CA ALA A 235 -8.30 28.60 4.68
C ALA A 235 -9.34 28.00 5.64
N ALA A 236 -9.01 26.89 6.31
CA ALA A 236 -9.88 26.17 7.24
C ALA A 236 -9.83 26.72 8.69
N ARG A 237 -9.01 27.70 8.98
CA ARG A 237 -8.88 28.35 10.31
C ARG A 237 -9.83 29.51 10.46
#